data_4805eed7498ce8a5f14385912f4eb509
#
_entry.id   4805eed7498ce8a5f14385912f4eb509
#
_cell.length_a   1.000
_cell.length_b   1.000
_cell.length_c   1.000
_cell.angle_alpha   90.00
_cell.angle_beta   90.00
_cell.angle_gamma   90.00
#
_symmetry.space_group_name_H-M   'P 1'
#
loop_
_entity.id
_entity.type
_entity.pdbx_description
1 polymer ?
#
loop_
_entity_poly.entity_id
_entity_poly.type
_entity_poly.pdbx_seq_one_letter_code
_entity_poly.pdbx_strand_id
1 'polypeptide(L)'
;EIVRKTAEKLKIREISREKILVDDRYIGKGYAIPTDGTIEAITLLAQTEGILLDPVYSGKGMAGLIDMVRNGDFSQGEKILFLHTGGSAALFAYEQELIEYS
;
A
#
# COMPACT_ATOMS: atom_id res chain seq x y z
N GLU A 1 6.00 -19.79 4.73
CA GLU A 1 7.45 -20.07 4.84
C GLU A 1 8.25 -18.81 5.22
N ILE A 2 8.11 -17.68 4.49
CA ILE A 2 8.87 -16.44 4.76
C ILE A 2 8.64 -15.94 6.18
N VAL A 3 7.39 -15.80 6.63
CA VAL A 3 7.05 -15.32 7.97
C VAL A 3 7.67 -16.20 9.06
N ARG A 4 7.62 -17.54 8.91
CA ARG A 4 8.23 -18.48 9.85
C ARG A 4 9.76 -18.29 9.92
N LYS A 5 10.44 -18.26 8.77
CA LYS A 5 11.90 -18.03 8.71
C LYS A 5 12.31 -16.68 9.31
N THR A 6 11.48 -15.65 9.12
CA THR A 6 11.71 -14.33 9.69
C THR A 6 11.57 -14.36 11.21
N ALA A 7 10.52 -15.01 11.73
CA ALA A 7 10.31 -15.14 13.16
C ALA A 7 11.46 -15.90 13.83
N GLU A 8 11.93 -17.00 13.23
CA GLU A 8 13.10 -17.75 13.69
C GLU A 8 14.36 -16.86 13.73
N LYS A 9 14.62 -16.12 12.65
CA LYS A 9 15.79 -15.23 12.56
C LYS A 9 15.75 -14.10 13.58
N LEU A 10 14.57 -13.54 13.85
CA LEU A 10 14.35 -12.51 14.86
C LEU A 10 14.22 -13.04 16.29
N LYS A 11 14.21 -14.37 16.46
CA LYS A 11 14.01 -15.04 17.76
C LYS A 11 12.71 -14.59 18.46
N ILE A 12 11.67 -14.38 17.69
CA ILE A 12 10.34 -14.04 18.19
C ILE A 12 9.40 -15.25 18.08
N ARG A 13 8.26 -15.18 18.77
CA ARG A 13 7.24 -16.22 18.69
C ARG A 13 6.77 -16.40 17.25
N GLU A 14 6.55 -17.65 16.84
CA GLU A 14 6.00 -17.97 15.54
C GLU A 14 4.60 -17.33 15.36
N ILE A 15 4.38 -16.74 14.19
CA ILE A 15 3.10 -16.12 13.82
C ILE A 15 2.28 -17.18 13.11
N SER A 16 1.10 -17.48 13.64
CA SER A 16 0.20 -18.46 13.04
C SER A 16 -0.31 -17.96 11.67
N ARG A 17 -0.60 -18.90 10.77
CA ARG A 17 -1.03 -18.60 9.39
C ARG A 17 -2.31 -17.76 9.34
N GLU A 18 -3.24 -17.97 10.27
CA GLU A 18 -4.53 -17.24 10.34
C GLU A 18 -4.35 -15.74 10.61
N LYS A 19 -3.18 -15.35 11.16
CA LYS A 19 -2.84 -13.94 11.39
C LYS A 19 -2.17 -13.26 10.21
N ILE A 20 -1.88 -14.02 9.14
CA ILE A 20 -1.27 -13.49 7.92
C ILE A 20 -2.40 -13.26 6.93
N LEU A 21 -2.87 -12.02 6.86
CA LEU A 21 -3.89 -11.59 5.92
C LEU A 21 -3.21 -11.08 4.65
N VAL A 22 -3.72 -11.50 3.51
CA VAL A 22 -3.25 -11.08 2.19
C VAL A 22 -4.46 -10.64 1.39
N ASP A 23 -4.38 -9.45 0.80
CA ASP A 23 -5.40 -8.92 -0.09
C ASP A 23 -4.77 -8.63 -1.46
N ASP A 24 -5.23 -9.30 -2.50
CA ASP A 24 -4.73 -9.19 -3.87
C ASP A 24 -5.63 -8.37 -4.80
N ARG A 25 -6.73 -7.81 -4.28
CA ARG A 25 -7.70 -7.02 -5.05
C ARG A 25 -7.10 -5.75 -5.67
N TYR A 26 -6.00 -5.25 -5.12
CA TYR A 26 -5.38 -3.97 -5.49
C TYR A 26 -4.12 -4.11 -6.36
N ILE A 27 -3.81 -5.31 -6.84
CA ILE A 27 -2.66 -5.58 -7.73
C ILE A 27 -2.85 -4.89 -9.09
N GLY A 28 -4.09 -4.81 -9.57
CA GLY A 28 -4.42 -4.29 -10.89
C GLY A 28 -4.01 -5.22 -12.01
N LYS A 29 -3.69 -4.66 -13.18
CA LYS A 29 -3.36 -5.42 -14.39
C LYS A 29 -2.01 -6.15 -14.33
N GLY A 30 -1.14 -5.79 -13.38
CA GLY A 30 0.16 -6.44 -13.22
C GLY A 30 1.17 -5.62 -12.44
N TYR A 31 2.38 -6.18 -12.38
CA TYR A 31 3.51 -5.54 -11.70
C TYR A 31 3.88 -4.23 -12.38
N ALA A 32 4.17 -3.22 -11.59
CA ALA A 32 4.57 -1.88 -12.03
C ALA A 32 3.55 -1.16 -12.96
N ILE A 33 2.32 -1.66 -13.04
CA ILE A 33 1.22 -0.97 -13.77
C ILE A 33 0.31 -0.34 -12.71
N PRO A 34 0.28 1.01 -12.60
CA PRO A 34 -0.61 1.68 -11.66
C PRO A 34 -2.08 1.53 -12.10
N THR A 35 -2.96 1.58 -11.13
CA THR A 35 -4.42 1.68 -11.35
C THR A 35 -4.86 3.12 -11.07
N ASP A 36 -6.06 3.50 -11.47
CA ASP A 36 -6.63 4.81 -11.14
C ASP A 36 -6.63 5.04 -9.62
N GLY A 37 -7.00 4.02 -8.85
CA GLY A 37 -6.94 4.10 -7.38
C GLY A 37 -5.51 4.26 -6.84
N THR A 38 -4.50 3.71 -7.52
CA THR A 38 -3.09 3.92 -7.16
C THR A 38 -2.70 5.38 -7.36
N ILE A 39 -3.05 5.97 -8.50
CA ILE A 39 -2.77 7.37 -8.82
C ILE A 39 -3.52 8.30 -7.87
N GLU A 40 -4.81 8.03 -7.62
CA GLU A 40 -5.60 8.77 -6.62
C GLU A 40 -4.92 8.76 -5.24
N ALA A 41 -4.48 7.60 -4.76
CA ALA A 41 -3.84 7.46 -3.46
C ALA A 41 -2.53 8.24 -3.36
N ILE A 42 -1.68 8.18 -4.40
CA ILE A 42 -0.43 8.94 -4.49
C ILE A 42 -0.72 10.44 -4.42
N THR A 43 -1.67 10.90 -5.25
CA THR A 43 -2.02 12.32 -5.34
C THR A 43 -2.63 12.84 -4.03
N LEU A 44 -3.55 12.08 -3.44
CA LEU A 44 -4.21 12.44 -2.18
C LEU A 44 -3.20 12.60 -1.05
N LEU A 45 -2.31 11.63 -0.83
CA LEU A 45 -1.31 11.72 0.23
C LEU A 45 -0.30 12.84 0.00
N ALA A 46 0.14 13.04 -1.23
CA ALA A 46 1.04 14.14 -1.55
C ALA A 46 0.41 15.51 -1.24
N GLN A 47 -0.86 15.69 -1.60
CA GLN A 47 -1.57 16.96 -1.41
C GLN A 47 -1.98 17.23 0.04
N THR A 48 -2.39 16.20 0.78
CA THR A 48 -2.93 16.38 2.14
C THR A 48 -1.88 16.25 3.23
N GLU A 49 -0.89 15.39 3.04
CA GLU A 49 0.08 15.02 4.07
C GLU A 49 1.55 15.32 3.67
N GLY A 50 1.80 15.67 2.41
CA GLY A 50 3.16 15.84 1.90
C GLY A 50 3.97 14.55 1.85
N ILE A 51 3.30 13.39 1.82
CA ILE A 51 3.94 12.08 1.79
C ILE A 51 3.95 11.54 0.36
N LEU A 52 5.13 11.20 -0.14
CA LEU A 52 5.30 10.65 -1.48
C LEU A 52 5.31 9.12 -1.44
N LEU A 53 4.37 8.51 -2.15
CA LEU A 53 4.27 7.06 -2.35
C LEU A 53 4.85 6.67 -3.72
N ASP A 54 5.20 5.41 -3.90
CA ASP A 54 5.58 4.86 -5.20
C ASP A 54 4.37 4.18 -5.89
N PRO A 55 4.33 4.13 -7.22
CA PRO A 55 3.19 3.54 -7.93
C PRO A 55 3.24 2.00 -8.01
N VAL A 56 4.34 1.38 -7.58
CA VAL A 56 4.52 -0.09 -7.68
C VAL A 56 4.00 -0.81 -6.45
N TYR A 57 4.32 -0.32 -5.25
CA TYR A 57 4.02 -0.98 -3.96
C TYR A 57 3.20 -0.10 -3.03
N SER A 58 3.78 0.99 -2.51
CA SER A 58 3.15 1.77 -1.45
C SER A 58 1.88 2.49 -1.91
N GLY A 59 1.82 2.95 -3.16
CA GLY A 59 0.62 3.53 -3.75
C GLY A 59 -0.52 2.52 -3.87
N LYS A 60 -0.24 1.29 -4.31
CA LYS A 60 -1.25 0.21 -4.37
C LYS A 60 -1.73 -0.20 -2.98
N GLY A 61 -0.81 -0.32 -2.03
CA GLY A 61 -1.17 -0.61 -0.64
C GLY A 61 -2.04 0.49 -0.01
N MET A 62 -1.73 1.75 -0.28
CA MET A 62 -2.53 2.88 0.19
C MET A 62 -3.88 2.97 -0.52
N ALA A 63 -3.97 2.66 -1.81
CA ALA A 63 -5.24 2.55 -2.52
C ALA A 63 -6.16 1.52 -1.85
N GLY A 64 -5.60 0.37 -1.48
CA GLY A 64 -6.33 -0.64 -0.72
C GLY A 64 -6.82 -0.12 0.64
N LEU A 65 -5.97 0.56 1.39
CA LEU A 65 -6.35 1.15 2.67
C LEU A 65 -7.48 2.18 2.52
N ILE A 66 -7.38 3.08 1.54
CA ILE A 66 -8.41 4.09 1.28
C ILE A 66 -9.74 3.43 0.93
N ASP A 67 -9.72 2.41 0.06
CA ASP A 67 -10.93 1.68 -0.33
C ASP A 67 -11.58 0.96 0.87
N MET A 68 -10.78 0.27 1.69
CA MET A 68 -11.27 -0.40 2.90
C MET A 68 -11.88 0.59 3.90
N VAL A 69 -11.28 1.77 4.07
CA VAL A 69 -11.87 2.83 4.93
C VAL A 69 -13.20 3.33 4.36
N ARG A 70 -13.29 3.57 3.06
CA ARG A 70 -14.52 4.02 2.39
C ARG A 70 -15.63 2.99 2.45
N ASN A 71 -15.28 1.72 2.39
CA ASN A 71 -16.22 0.60 2.48
C ASN A 71 -16.68 0.31 3.93
N GLY A 72 -16.08 0.96 4.92
CA GLY A 72 -16.43 0.77 6.34
C GLY A 72 -15.87 -0.52 6.94
N ASP A 73 -14.77 -1.03 6.39
CA ASP A 73 -14.09 -2.23 6.91
C ASP A 73 -13.43 -1.98 8.28
N PHE A 74 -13.27 -0.72 8.65
CA PHE A 74 -12.74 -0.29 9.95
C PHE A 74 -13.81 0.44 10.77
N SER A 75 -13.79 0.21 12.08
CA SER A 75 -14.68 0.90 13.01
C SER A 75 -14.21 2.33 13.25
N GLN A 76 -15.14 3.23 13.53
CA GLN A 76 -14.81 4.63 13.88
C GLN A 76 -13.93 4.66 15.15
N GLY A 77 -12.83 5.39 15.07
CA GLY A 77 -11.84 5.52 16.14
C GLY A 77 -10.82 4.39 16.21
N GLU A 78 -10.91 3.40 15.32
CA GLU A 78 -9.89 2.37 15.19
C GLU A 78 -8.55 2.98 14.73
N LYS A 79 -7.44 2.51 15.31
CA LYS A 79 -6.10 2.98 14.94
C LYS A 79 -5.51 2.07 13.88
N ILE A 80 -5.16 2.64 12.74
CA ILE A 80 -4.58 1.94 11.60
C ILE A 80 -3.13 2.38 11.45
N LEU A 81 -2.23 1.41 11.33
CA LEU A 81 -0.82 1.65 11.04
C LEU A 81 -0.53 1.25 9.59
N PHE A 82 -0.14 2.21 8.78
CA PHE A 82 0.39 1.96 7.44
C PHE A 82 1.91 1.97 7.46
N LEU A 83 2.54 0.86 7.07
CA LEU A 83 3.99 0.76 6.97
C LEU A 83 4.47 1.22 5.59
N HIS A 84 5.03 2.42 5.50
CA HIS A 84 5.66 2.92 4.28
C HIS A 84 7.03 2.28 4.08
N THR A 85 7.15 1.41 3.09
CA THR A 85 8.36 0.61 2.84
C THR A 85 9.38 1.28 1.92
N GLY A 86 9.18 2.55 1.56
CA GLY A 86 10.07 3.31 0.67
C GLY A 86 9.63 3.26 -0.78
N GLY A 87 10.57 3.49 -1.70
CA GLY A 87 10.33 3.39 -3.14
C GLY A 87 9.89 4.70 -3.82
N SER A 88 9.74 5.82 -3.10
CA SER A 88 9.24 7.10 -3.64
C SER A 88 10.08 7.65 -4.81
N ALA A 89 11.35 7.29 -4.92
CA ALA A 89 12.18 7.66 -6.07
C ALA A 89 11.65 7.12 -7.42
N ALA A 90 10.90 6.00 -7.40
CA ALA A 90 10.28 5.44 -8.59
C ALA A 90 9.18 6.36 -9.17
N LEU A 91 8.66 7.31 -8.38
CA LEU A 91 7.62 8.25 -8.80
C LEU A 91 7.98 9.03 -10.06
N PHE A 92 9.25 9.41 -10.17
CA PHE A 92 9.76 10.16 -11.33
C PHE A 92 9.72 9.38 -12.66
N ALA A 93 9.65 8.07 -12.62
CA ALA A 93 9.50 7.23 -13.81
C ALA A 93 8.06 7.16 -14.34
N TYR A 94 7.09 7.71 -13.59
CA TYR A 94 5.66 7.66 -13.88
C TYR A 94 5.06 9.08 -14.03
N GLU A 95 5.88 10.04 -14.48
CA GLU A 95 5.46 11.43 -14.61
C GLU A 95 4.24 11.59 -15.53
N GLN A 96 4.22 10.87 -16.65
CA GLN A 96 3.13 10.97 -17.62
C GLN A 96 1.80 10.50 -17.03
N GLU A 97 1.78 9.34 -16.38
CA GLU A 97 0.59 8.78 -15.76
C GLU A 97 0.02 9.70 -14.67
N LEU A 98 0.91 10.38 -13.93
CA LEU A 98 0.50 11.33 -12.88
C LEU A 98 -0.06 12.62 -13.45
N ILE A 99 0.49 13.14 -14.55
CA ILE A 99 0.03 14.38 -15.21
C ILE A 99 -1.33 14.13 -15.88
N GLU A 100 -1.52 13.00 -16.55
CA GLU A 100 -2.77 12.66 -17.22
C GLU A 100 -3.96 12.50 -16.25
N TYR A 101 -3.68 12.18 -15.00
CA TYR A 101 -4.71 12.05 -13.95
C TYR A 101 -5.05 13.37 -13.26
N SER A 102 -4.19 14.36 -13.36
CA SER A 102 -4.35 15.68 -12.72
C SER A 102 -5.30 16.59 -13.50
#